data_e572d4dc827bfd8737997a7f17f1e1c0
#
_entry.id   e572d4dc827bfd8737997a7f17f1e1c0
#
_cell.length_a   1.000
_cell.length_b   1.000
_cell.length_c   1.000
_cell.angle_alpha   90.00
_cell.angle_beta   90.00
_cell.angle_gamma   90.00
#
_symmetry.space_group_name_H-M   'P 1'
#
loop_
_entity.id
_entity.type
_entity.pdbx_description
1 polymer ?
#
loop_
_entity_poly.entity_id
_entity_poly.type
_entity_poly.pdbx_seq_one_letter_code
_entity_poly.pdbx_strand_id
1 'polypeptide(L)'
;MVNLPSFAKKVLEVARYAPKQYWFGPNKVFISKVWEIGFSNQMSLELFKELLKQAHIQGLLYLSRADLVKVMNQEWVRESEIQLIPNSDTAVVNFVLIV
;
A
#
# COMPACT_ATOMS: atom_id res chain seq x y z
N MET A 1 -4.78 7.84 -19.37
CA MET A 1 -5.74 7.18 -18.44
C MET A 1 -5.08 5.96 -17.80
N VAL A 2 -5.19 5.80 -16.51
CA VAL A 2 -4.59 4.67 -15.80
C VAL A 2 -5.45 3.43 -15.99
N ASN A 3 -4.84 2.34 -16.46
CA ASN A 3 -5.50 1.03 -16.51
C ASN A 3 -5.36 0.39 -15.12
N LEU A 4 -6.44 0.32 -14.37
CA LEU A 4 -6.40 -0.11 -12.97
C LEU A 4 -5.94 -1.56 -12.80
N PRO A 5 -6.38 -2.55 -13.60
CA PRO A 5 -5.83 -3.91 -13.51
C PRO A 5 -4.31 -3.97 -13.76
N SER A 6 -3.81 -3.25 -14.74
CA SER A 6 -2.36 -3.19 -15.02
C SER A 6 -1.60 -2.52 -13.88
N PHE A 7 -2.17 -1.45 -13.32
CA PHE A 7 -1.60 -0.77 -12.16
C PHE A 7 -1.50 -1.73 -10.97
N ALA A 8 -2.56 -2.45 -10.65
CA ALA A 8 -2.59 -3.40 -9.54
C ALA A 8 -1.56 -4.52 -9.72
N LYS A 9 -1.44 -5.05 -10.94
CA LYS A 9 -0.45 -6.06 -11.26
C LYS A 9 0.98 -5.56 -11.02
N LYS A 10 1.27 -4.33 -11.46
CA LYS A 10 2.59 -3.74 -11.25
C LYS A 10 2.87 -3.49 -9.77
N VAL A 11 1.87 -3.04 -9.01
CA VAL A 11 2.00 -2.87 -7.55
C VAL A 11 2.42 -4.18 -6.89
N LEU A 12 1.76 -5.28 -7.22
CA LEU A 12 2.09 -6.59 -6.66
C LEU A 12 3.48 -7.06 -7.08
N GLU A 13 3.90 -6.81 -8.32
CA GLU A 13 5.24 -7.14 -8.77
C GLU A 13 6.31 -6.37 -7.99
N VAL A 14 6.13 -5.05 -7.85
CA VAL A 14 7.06 -4.20 -7.10
C VAL A 14 7.11 -4.65 -5.64
N ALA A 15 5.95 -4.90 -5.03
CA ALA A 15 5.88 -5.31 -3.63
C ALA A 15 6.60 -6.66 -3.40
N ARG A 16 6.43 -7.62 -4.29
CA ARG A 16 7.09 -8.94 -4.18
C ARG A 16 8.61 -8.83 -4.17
N TYR A 17 9.17 -7.89 -4.91
CA TYR A 17 10.60 -7.71 -5.02
C TYR A 17 11.17 -6.64 -4.08
N ALA A 18 10.32 -6.06 -3.22
CA ALA A 18 10.76 -5.07 -2.25
C ALA A 18 11.76 -5.68 -1.26
N PRO A 19 12.80 -4.92 -0.84
CA PRO A 19 13.72 -5.38 0.20
C PRO A 19 13.00 -5.82 1.46
N LYS A 20 13.49 -6.86 2.11
CA LYS A 20 12.84 -7.43 3.30
C LYS A 20 12.66 -6.45 4.44
N GLN A 21 13.47 -5.42 4.52
CA GLN A 21 13.34 -4.37 5.53
C GLN A 21 12.03 -3.60 5.41
N TYR A 22 11.38 -3.62 4.23
CA TYR A 22 10.10 -2.94 3.99
C TYR A 22 8.89 -3.86 4.16
N TRP A 23 9.12 -5.10 4.54
CA TRP A 23 8.07 -6.07 4.84
C TRP A 23 7.78 -6.09 6.32
N PHE A 24 6.54 -6.35 6.67
CA PHE A 24 6.17 -6.70 8.03
C PHE A 24 5.50 -8.07 8.00
N GLY A 25 6.19 -9.06 8.57
CA GLY A 25 5.73 -10.45 8.48
C GLY A 25 5.97 -11.03 7.08
N PRO A 26 5.36 -12.17 6.77
CA PRO A 26 5.67 -12.91 5.54
C PRO A 26 4.99 -12.35 4.28
N ASN A 27 3.98 -11.49 4.41
CA ASN A 27 3.14 -11.13 3.28
C ASN A 27 2.64 -9.67 3.26
N LYS A 28 3.22 -8.78 4.05
CA LYS A 28 2.80 -7.37 4.11
C LYS A 28 3.96 -6.46 3.77
N VAL A 29 3.75 -5.51 2.85
CA VAL A 29 4.76 -4.52 2.45
C VAL A 29 4.18 -3.13 2.64
N PHE A 30 4.95 -2.22 3.26
CA PHE A 30 4.49 -0.84 3.48
C PHE A 30 4.15 -0.14 2.18
N ILE A 31 2.96 0.46 2.11
CA ILE A 31 2.46 1.15 0.92
C ILE A 31 3.42 2.26 0.47
N SER A 32 3.92 3.09 1.39
CA SER A 32 4.82 4.19 1.04
C SER A 32 6.12 3.68 0.41
N LYS A 33 6.59 2.50 0.81
CA LYS A 33 7.82 1.91 0.27
C LYS A 33 7.60 1.30 -1.11
N VAL A 34 6.45 0.72 -1.37
CA VAL A 34 6.09 0.28 -2.72
C VAL A 34 6.09 1.47 -3.67
N TRP A 35 5.47 2.59 -3.26
CA TRP A 35 5.47 3.81 -4.05
C TRP A 35 6.90 4.32 -4.31
N GLU A 36 7.71 4.41 -3.26
CA GLU A 36 9.08 4.91 -3.35
C GLU A 36 9.92 4.11 -4.34
N ILE A 37 9.80 2.79 -4.34
CA ILE A 37 10.58 1.90 -5.19
C ILE A 37 10.12 1.94 -6.65
N GLY A 38 8.81 1.90 -6.89
CA GLY A 38 8.30 1.62 -8.23
C GLY A 38 7.50 2.74 -8.90
N PHE A 39 7.09 3.78 -8.17
CA PHE A 39 6.12 4.74 -8.69
C PHE A 39 6.45 6.20 -8.43
N SER A 40 7.45 6.50 -7.62
CA SER A 40 7.74 7.88 -7.20
C SER A 40 8.10 8.80 -8.37
N ASN A 41 8.61 8.25 -9.47
CA ASN A 41 8.94 9.03 -10.66
C ASN A 41 7.74 9.24 -11.59
N GLN A 42 6.63 8.58 -11.33
CA GLN A 42 5.45 8.59 -12.20
C GLN A 42 4.29 9.36 -11.61
N MET A 43 4.15 9.35 -10.30
CA MET A 43 3.00 9.97 -9.64
C MET A 43 3.32 10.32 -8.19
N SER A 44 2.52 11.23 -7.61
CA SER A 44 2.62 11.57 -6.20
C SER A 44 2.15 10.41 -5.33
N LEU A 45 2.54 10.44 -4.06
CA LEU A 45 2.06 9.45 -3.08
C LEU A 45 0.54 9.52 -2.91
N GLU A 46 -0.03 10.73 -2.93
CA GLU A 46 -1.49 10.92 -2.81
C GLU A 46 -2.23 10.24 -3.96
N LEU A 47 -1.78 10.44 -5.18
CA LEU A 47 -2.39 9.79 -6.34
C LEU A 47 -2.23 8.27 -6.27
N PHE A 48 -1.04 7.81 -5.88
CA PHE A 48 -0.77 6.38 -5.71
C PHE A 48 -1.75 5.75 -4.72
N LYS A 49 -1.96 6.41 -3.58
CA LYS A 49 -2.90 5.94 -2.55
C LYS A 49 -4.34 5.89 -3.07
N GLU A 50 -4.75 6.91 -3.83
CA GLU A 50 -6.11 6.92 -4.40
C GLU A 50 -6.31 5.77 -5.37
N LEU A 51 -5.34 5.50 -6.23
CA LEU A 51 -5.40 4.37 -7.16
C LEU A 51 -5.40 3.02 -6.43
N LEU A 52 -4.61 2.89 -5.35
CA LEU A 52 -4.61 1.69 -4.52
C LEU A 52 -5.97 1.45 -3.89
N LYS A 53 -6.59 2.51 -3.37
CA LYS A 53 -7.92 2.43 -2.78
C LYS A 53 -8.93 1.92 -3.79
N GLN A 54 -8.92 2.48 -5.00
CA GLN A 54 -9.80 2.04 -6.08
C GLN A 54 -9.56 0.58 -6.45
N ALA A 55 -8.30 0.18 -6.59
CA ALA A 55 -7.96 -1.20 -6.90
C ALA A 55 -8.42 -2.18 -5.82
N HIS A 56 -8.29 -1.80 -4.56
CA HIS A 56 -8.76 -2.59 -3.43
C HIS A 56 -10.28 -2.75 -3.45
N ILE A 57 -11.00 -1.65 -3.68
CA ILE A 57 -12.47 -1.67 -3.76
C ILE A 57 -12.95 -2.58 -4.90
N GLN A 58 -12.23 -2.60 -6.01
CA GLN A 58 -12.57 -3.45 -7.16
C GLN A 58 -12.06 -4.90 -7.03
N GLY A 59 -11.39 -5.24 -5.93
CA GLY A 59 -10.90 -6.58 -5.70
C GLY A 59 -9.68 -6.99 -6.53
N LEU A 60 -8.95 -6.02 -7.09
CA LEU A 60 -7.78 -6.29 -7.91
C LEU A 60 -6.53 -6.59 -7.10
N LEU A 61 -6.48 -6.10 -5.87
CA LEU A 61 -5.45 -6.41 -4.89
C LEU A 61 -6.05 -6.20 -3.49
N TYR A 62 -5.30 -6.56 -2.46
CA TYR A 62 -5.79 -6.41 -1.09
C TYR A 62 -4.81 -5.58 -0.27
N LEU A 63 -5.38 -4.72 0.58
CA LEU A 63 -4.63 -3.88 1.51
C LEU A 63 -4.89 -4.36 2.92
N SER A 64 -3.94 -4.15 3.81
CA SER A 64 -4.02 -4.66 5.18
C SER A 64 -3.69 -3.57 6.19
N ARG A 65 -4.22 -3.73 7.39
CA ARG A 65 -4.06 -2.79 8.49
C ARG A 65 -2.81 -3.11 9.31
N ALA A 66 -2.20 -2.07 9.89
CA ALA A 66 -1.10 -2.21 10.84
C ALA A 66 -1.67 -2.47 12.23
N ASP A 67 -1.50 -3.69 12.74
CA ASP A 67 -2.04 -4.07 14.05
C ASP A 67 -1.02 -3.93 15.18
N LEU A 68 0.27 -4.15 14.91
CA LEU A 68 1.33 -4.09 15.92
C LEU A 68 2.18 -2.83 15.75
N VAL A 69 1.52 -1.67 15.79
CA VAL A 69 2.14 -0.38 15.50
C VAL A 69 3.36 -0.11 16.38
N LYS A 70 3.36 -0.56 17.64
CA LYS A 70 4.46 -0.29 18.59
C LYS A 70 5.80 -0.92 18.17
N VAL A 71 5.77 -2.00 17.38
CA VAL A 71 6.97 -2.69 16.92
C VAL A 71 7.33 -2.36 15.48
N MET A 72 6.60 -1.39 14.88
CA MET A 72 6.80 -0.96 13.50
C MET A 72 7.48 0.40 13.45
N ASN A 73 8.05 0.73 12.30
CA ASN A 73 8.53 2.08 12.04
C ASN A 73 7.32 3.03 11.96
N GLN A 74 7.17 3.91 12.94
CA GLN A 74 6.01 4.79 13.06
C GLN A 74 5.85 5.74 11.88
N GLU A 75 6.96 6.22 11.33
CA GLU A 75 6.95 7.10 10.18
C GLU A 75 6.40 6.39 8.96
N TRP A 76 6.84 5.15 8.71
CA TRP A 76 6.37 4.34 7.57
C TRP A 76 4.88 4.00 7.71
N VAL A 77 4.43 3.74 8.93
CA VAL A 77 3.00 3.48 9.20
C VAL A 77 2.17 4.70 8.80
N ARG A 78 2.57 5.89 9.24
CA ARG A 78 1.83 7.12 8.91
C ARG A 78 1.88 7.46 7.42
N GLU A 79 3.06 7.36 6.80
CA GLU A 79 3.21 7.62 5.37
C GLU A 79 2.37 6.69 4.51
N SER A 80 2.14 5.46 4.99
CA SER A 80 1.42 4.43 4.26
C SER A 80 -0.09 4.44 4.52
N GLU A 81 -0.59 5.30 5.39
CA GLU A 81 -1.98 5.30 5.82
C GLU A 81 -2.94 5.67 4.70
N ILE A 82 -3.97 4.84 4.50
CA ILE A 82 -5.09 5.11 3.59
C ILE A 82 -6.38 4.90 4.37
N GLN A 83 -7.27 5.92 4.37
CA GLN A 83 -8.62 5.77 4.91
C GLN A 83 -9.52 5.21 3.80
N LEU A 84 -10.06 4.02 4.01
CA LEU A 84 -10.98 3.40 3.05
C LEU A 84 -12.37 4.01 3.13
N ILE A 85 -12.78 4.45 4.32
CA ILE A 85 -14.06 5.08 4.56
C ILE A 85 -13.80 6.48 5.12
N PRO A 86 -14.27 7.55 4.47
CA PRO A 86 -14.07 8.91 4.96
C PRO A 86 -14.58 9.07 6.40
N ASN A 87 -13.82 9.76 7.22
CA ASN A 87 -14.16 10.07 8.62
C ASN A 87 -14.29 8.83 9.52
N SER A 88 -13.66 7.71 9.14
CA SER A 88 -13.63 6.50 9.96
C SER A 88 -12.20 6.12 10.28
N ASP A 89 -11.84 6.12 11.55
CA ASP A 89 -10.50 5.72 12.01
C ASP A 89 -10.33 4.20 12.02
N THR A 90 -11.42 3.44 11.87
CA THR A 90 -11.38 1.98 11.92
C THR A 90 -11.13 1.32 10.57
N ALA A 91 -11.34 2.06 9.46
CA ALA A 91 -11.14 1.54 8.11
C ALA A 91 -9.85 2.10 7.50
N VAL A 92 -8.73 1.93 8.21
CA VAL A 92 -7.41 2.41 7.79
C VAL A 92 -6.53 1.22 7.43
N VAL A 93 -5.79 1.34 6.33
CA VAL A 93 -4.84 0.31 5.87
C VAL A 93 -3.47 0.92 5.66
N ASN A 94 -2.42 0.11 5.76
CA ASN A 94 -1.03 0.56 5.70
C ASN A 94 -0.13 -0.33 4.84
N PHE A 95 -0.60 -1.50 4.43
CA PHE A 95 0.21 -2.49 3.71
C PHE A 95 -0.46 -2.96 2.43
N VAL A 96 0.37 -3.29 1.44
CA VAL A 96 -0.04 -4.14 0.33
C VAL A 96 0.09 -5.57 0.81
N LEU A 97 -0.96 -6.36 0.67
CA LEU A 97 -0.97 -7.76 1.05
C LEU A 97 -0.52 -8.60 -0.14
N ILE A 98 0.50 -9.43 0.08
CA ILE A 98 1.00 -10.37 -0.94
C ILE A 98 0.37 -11.73 -0.68
N VAL A 99 -0.34 -12.21 -1.66
CA VAL A 99 -1.07 -13.48 -1.56
C VAL A 99 -0.32 -14.58 -2.30
#